data_ea7074ec261f3ef2ea4a4d7c28117122
#
_entry.id   ea7074ec261f3ef2ea4a4d7c28117122
#
_cell.length_a   1.000
_cell.length_b   1.000
_cell.length_c   1.000
_cell.angle_alpha   90.00
_cell.angle_beta   90.00
_cell.angle_gamma   90.00
#
_symmetry.space_group_name_H-M   'P 1'
#
loop_
_entity.id
_entity.type
_entity.pdbx_description
1 polymer ?
#
loop_
_entity_poly.entity_id
_entity_poly.type
_entity_poly.pdbx_seq_one_letter_code
_entity_poly.pdbx_strand_id
1 'polypeptide(L)'
;MLCVFAGCLLVSAQFSQNPQQQGQTQIIPFTKVEQEELFHQAIEALEAKNTDAMVRLMDRAVATDVTNHFAYIKRAQLFDLIGNNDRAARDYTTALGFVGHDARYADVFQMRGCANFKLGNLQGAVSDWVNFIRLKPDKEADHWQICVAYALLGSYEDARKQFEWHWTVNAEDMEVAFWHYLCVARMDGLESARENLIEVAGEERVPMPELYQLFKGECSEADVWLAVEEGDPDKDERTRREFFANYYLGLYKQAAGKLDLADELIGKALEIAKSNEGYIGDSPGGQLRAGDIARVHSQQLRLQLADQRAWIEAQKPRSHLGEKLADVGAGIGLVVLIGFGIMAQRKKPPQGPVAASKLDDERAEAVPELAGKSST
;
A
#
# COMPACT_ATOMS: atom_id res chain seq x y z
N MET A 1 -12.43 15.62 18.01
CA MET A 1 -13.83 15.69 17.58
C MET A 1 -14.06 16.57 16.35
N LEU A 2 -13.13 17.45 15.97
CA LEU A 2 -13.26 18.32 14.77
C LEU A 2 -12.74 17.70 13.45
N CYS A 3 -11.94 16.63 13.49
CA CYS A 3 -11.36 16.06 12.27
C CYS A 3 -12.29 15.15 11.46
N VAL A 4 -13.36 14.61 12.06
CA VAL A 4 -14.35 13.78 11.34
C VAL A 4 -15.24 14.66 10.43
N PHE A 5 -15.51 15.90 10.84
CA PHE A 5 -16.27 16.87 10.04
C PHE A 5 -15.52 17.35 8.78
N ALA A 6 -14.20 17.45 8.84
CA ALA A 6 -13.41 17.84 7.66
C ALA A 6 -13.40 16.76 6.56
N GLY A 7 -13.49 15.48 6.93
CA GLY A 7 -13.54 14.38 5.96
C GLY A 7 -14.84 14.34 5.15
N CYS A 8 -15.99 14.57 5.78
CA CYS A 8 -17.28 14.60 5.08
C CYS A 8 -17.43 15.84 4.18
N LEU A 9 -16.92 17.00 4.59
CA LEU A 9 -16.90 18.21 3.76
C LEU A 9 -15.91 18.11 2.60
N LEU A 10 -14.81 17.37 2.75
CA LEU A 10 -13.84 17.12 1.67
C LEU A 10 -14.42 16.18 0.60
N VAL A 11 -15.27 15.21 0.94
CA VAL A 11 -15.96 14.37 -0.05
C VAL A 11 -16.90 15.20 -0.92
N SER A 12 -17.57 16.23 -0.36
CA SER A 12 -18.37 17.17 -1.14
C SER A 12 -17.51 18.26 -1.82
N ALA A 13 -16.39 18.67 -1.21
CA ALA A 13 -15.54 19.74 -1.72
C ALA A 13 -14.55 19.30 -2.81
N GLN A 14 -14.12 18.02 -2.83
CA GLN A 14 -13.27 17.52 -3.93
C GLN A 14 -13.99 17.49 -5.29
N PHE A 15 -15.32 17.55 -5.29
CA PHE A 15 -16.13 17.63 -6.51
C PHE A 15 -16.92 18.95 -6.64
N SER A 16 -16.75 19.90 -5.74
CA SER A 16 -17.41 21.20 -5.76
C SER A 16 -16.38 22.30 -6.11
N GLN A 17 -16.39 22.67 -7.39
CA GLN A 17 -16.07 23.97 -7.96
C GLN A 17 -14.73 24.63 -7.60
N ASN A 18 -13.76 24.43 -8.48
CA ASN A 18 -12.78 25.48 -8.77
C ASN A 18 -13.34 26.35 -9.92
N PRO A 19 -13.68 27.65 -9.72
CA PRO A 19 -14.34 28.47 -10.72
C PRO A 19 -13.49 28.86 -11.93
N GLN A 20 -12.24 28.42 -12.02
CA GLN A 20 -11.30 28.80 -13.08
C GLN A 20 -11.01 27.75 -14.13
N GLN A 21 -11.74 26.64 -14.17
CA GLN A 21 -11.65 25.66 -15.25
C GLN A 21 -12.92 25.66 -16.13
N GLN A 22 -13.12 26.73 -16.88
CA GLN A 22 -14.08 26.76 -18.00
C GLN A 22 -13.56 25.84 -19.10
N GLY A 23 -14.11 24.63 -19.19
CA GLY A 23 -13.80 23.63 -20.21
C GLY A 23 -13.97 22.17 -19.77
N GLN A 24 -14.15 21.90 -18.48
CA GLN A 24 -14.38 20.52 -18.00
C GLN A 24 -15.85 20.15 -18.19
N THR A 25 -16.09 19.12 -18.98
CA THR A 25 -17.40 18.47 -19.10
C THR A 25 -17.82 18.01 -17.70
N GLN A 26 -18.93 18.54 -17.18
CA GLN A 26 -19.45 18.23 -15.85
C GLN A 26 -19.58 16.71 -15.68
N ILE A 27 -19.05 16.18 -14.56
CA ILE A 27 -19.41 14.84 -14.10
C ILE A 27 -20.92 14.87 -13.90
N ILE A 28 -21.65 13.98 -14.57
CA ILE A 28 -23.11 13.90 -14.44
C ILE A 28 -23.42 13.51 -12.98
N PRO A 29 -24.06 14.40 -12.21
CA PRO A 29 -24.40 14.12 -10.81
C PRO A 29 -25.49 13.05 -10.72
N PHE A 30 -26.14 12.93 -9.58
CA PHE A 30 -27.33 12.09 -9.46
C PHE A 30 -28.34 12.45 -10.57
N THR A 31 -28.82 11.42 -11.27
CA THR A 31 -29.75 11.61 -12.40
C THR A 31 -31.17 11.91 -11.93
N LYS A 32 -31.46 11.67 -10.66
CA LYS A 32 -32.79 11.88 -10.04
C LYS A 32 -32.64 12.59 -8.70
N VAL A 33 -33.51 13.54 -8.43
CA VAL A 33 -33.59 14.27 -7.15
C VAL A 33 -33.71 13.29 -5.97
N GLU A 34 -34.46 12.20 -6.14
CA GLU A 34 -34.60 11.16 -5.12
C GLU A 34 -33.25 10.50 -4.73
N GLN A 35 -32.34 10.31 -5.69
CA GLN A 35 -31.01 9.75 -5.38
C GLN A 35 -30.18 10.72 -4.54
N GLU A 36 -30.23 12.00 -4.86
CA GLU A 36 -29.54 13.06 -4.13
C GLU A 36 -30.06 13.16 -2.70
N GLU A 37 -31.37 13.15 -2.53
CA GLU A 37 -32.01 13.16 -1.21
C GLU A 37 -31.62 11.94 -0.37
N LEU A 38 -31.64 10.73 -0.94
CA LEU A 38 -31.21 9.51 -0.26
C LEU A 38 -29.72 9.55 0.13
N PHE A 39 -28.89 10.17 -0.69
CA PHE A 39 -27.48 10.36 -0.37
C PHE A 39 -27.30 11.32 0.82
N HIS A 40 -28.02 12.46 0.86
CA HIS A 40 -27.97 13.37 1.99
C HIS A 40 -28.43 12.70 3.28
N GLN A 41 -29.53 11.97 3.25
CA GLN A 41 -30.01 11.19 4.41
C GLN A 41 -28.98 10.12 4.84
N ALA A 42 -28.25 9.52 3.90
CA ALA A 42 -27.18 8.57 4.21
C ALA A 42 -25.99 9.24 4.94
N ILE A 43 -25.63 10.47 4.54
CA ILE A 43 -24.61 11.26 5.26
C ILE A 43 -25.07 11.57 6.69
N GLU A 44 -26.30 12.04 6.86
CA GLU A 44 -26.86 12.30 8.20
C GLU A 44 -26.87 11.03 9.08
N ALA A 45 -27.22 9.88 8.49
CA ALA A 45 -27.17 8.60 9.19
C ALA A 45 -25.75 8.21 9.61
N LEU A 46 -24.74 8.48 8.75
CA LEU A 46 -23.34 8.24 9.06
C LEU A 46 -22.86 9.16 10.20
N GLU A 47 -23.21 10.44 10.17
CA GLU A 47 -22.90 11.41 11.24
C GLU A 47 -23.52 10.99 12.57
N ALA A 48 -24.74 10.42 12.52
CA ALA A 48 -25.41 9.84 13.67
C ALA A 48 -24.83 8.47 14.10
N LYS A 49 -23.73 8.00 13.47
CA LYS A 49 -23.11 6.68 13.67
C LYS A 49 -24.04 5.50 13.41
N ASN A 50 -25.08 5.70 12.61
CA ASN A 50 -26.04 4.66 12.20
C ASN A 50 -25.64 4.10 10.83
N THR A 51 -24.61 3.26 10.81
CA THR A 51 -24.07 2.65 9.59
C THR A 51 -25.09 1.78 8.86
N ASP A 52 -25.98 1.11 9.59
CA ASP A 52 -27.03 0.28 8.97
C ASP A 52 -28.06 1.13 8.20
N ALA A 53 -28.44 2.27 8.75
CA ALA A 53 -29.33 3.20 8.06
C ALA A 53 -28.65 3.79 6.82
N MET A 54 -27.39 4.20 6.96
CA MET A 54 -26.58 4.71 5.84
C MET A 54 -26.53 3.68 4.70
N VAL A 55 -26.22 2.42 5.00
CA VAL A 55 -26.17 1.34 3.99
C VAL A 55 -27.51 1.17 3.29
N ARG A 56 -28.63 1.08 4.04
CA ARG A 56 -29.98 0.92 3.45
C ARG A 56 -30.35 2.09 2.55
N LEU A 57 -30.03 3.32 2.94
CA LEU A 57 -30.33 4.52 2.14
C LEU A 57 -29.54 4.52 0.84
N MET A 58 -28.26 4.17 0.89
CA MET A 58 -27.43 4.07 -0.32
C MET A 58 -27.82 2.90 -1.23
N ASP A 59 -28.26 1.77 -0.67
CA ASP A 59 -28.78 0.66 -1.46
C ASP A 59 -30.06 1.08 -2.21
N ARG A 60 -30.93 1.86 -1.57
CA ARG A 60 -32.09 2.47 -2.24
C ARG A 60 -31.68 3.46 -3.30
N ALA A 61 -30.71 4.34 -3.03
CA ALA A 61 -30.24 5.32 -4.02
C ALA A 61 -29.69 4.62 -5.29
N VAL A 62 -28.92 3.55 -5.16
CA VAL A 62 -28.48 2.74 -6.29
C VAL A 62 -29.64 2.06 -6.99
N ALA A 63 -30.62 1.51 -6.25
CA ALA A 63 -31.79 0.83 -6.82
C ALA A 63 -32.71 1.76 -7.62
N THR A 64 -32.72 3.07 -7.33
CA THR A 64 -33.50 4.06 -8.06
C THR A 64 -33.05 4.19 -9.53
N ASP A 65 -31.75 4.04 -9.79
CA ASP A 65 -31.17 3.98 -11.13
C ASP A 65 -29.87 3.18 -11.09
N VAL A 66 -29.95 1.91 -11.43
CA VAL A 66 -28.81 0.95 -11.42
C VAL A 66 -27.79 1.23 -12.53
N THR A 67 -28.06 2.14 -13.45
CA THR A 67 -27.14 2.53 -14.53
C THR A 67 -26.32 3.77 -14.15
N ASN A 68 -26.69 4.45 -13.07
CA ASN A 68 -25.98 5.64 -12.62
C ASN A 68 -24.69 5.29 -11.88
N HIS A 69 -23.56 5.33 -12.61
CA HIS A 69 -22.23 5.07 -12.06
C HIS A 69 -21.87 5.99 -10.88
N PHE A 70 -22.38 7.22 -10.82
CA PHE A 70 -22.11 8.16 -9.75
C PHE A 70 -22.68 7.69 -8.41
N ALA A 71 -23.85 7.04 -8.40
CA ALA A 71 -24.45 6.46 -7.19
C ALA A 71 -23.55 5.35 -6.60
N TYR A 72 -22.95 4.52 -7.45
CA TYR A 72 -21.97 3.51 -7.01
C TYR A 72 -20.71 4.16 -6.45
N ILE A 73 -20.15 5.20 -7.10
CA ILE A 73 -18.98 5.92 -6.56
C ILE A 73 -19.29 6.48 -5.17
N LYS A 74 -20.46 7.11 -5.00
CA LYS A 74 -20.86 7.69 -3.71
C LYS A 74 -21.07 6.63 -2.63
N ARG A 75 -21.68 5.49 -2.96
CA ARG A 75 -21.81 4.39 -2.01
C ARG A 75 -20.44 3.78 -1.66
N ALA A 76 -19.56 3.62 -2.62
CA ALA A 76 -18.19 3.14 -2.38
C ALA A 76 -17.43 4.08 -1.44
N GLN A 77 -17.52 5.40 -1.63
CA GLN A 77 -16.89 6.38 -0.73
C GLN A 77 -17.40 6.26 0.71
N LEU A 78 -18.70 6.02 0.90
CA LEU A 78 -19.25 5.79 2.24
C LEU A 78 -18.80 4.46 2.84
N PHE A 79 -18.67 3.41 2.02
CA PHE A 79 -18.08 2.14 2.48
C PHE A 79 -16.62 2.29 2.88
N ASP A 80 -15.81 3.06 2.13
CA ASP A 80 -14.43 3.38 2.51
C ASP A 80 -14.38 4.10 3.87
N LEU A 81 -15.28 5.07 4.10
CA LEU A 81 -15.33 5.83 5.35
C LEU A 81 -15.61 4.95 6.58
N ILE A 82 -16.37 3.87 6.43
CA ILE A 82 -16.65 2.92 7.50
C ILE A 82 -15.70 1.71 7.50
N GLY A 83 -14.63 1.73 6.68
CA GLY A 83 -13.64 0.65 6.60
C GLY A 83 -14.13 -0.61 5.86
N ASN A 84 -15.27 -0.57 5.18
CA ASN A 84 -15.76 -1.70 4.39
C ASN A 84 -15.15 -1.71 2.99
N ASN A 85 -13.84 -1.94 2.96
CA ASN A 85 -13.03 -1.83 1.73
C ASN A 85 -13.46 -2.84 0.64
N ASP A 86 -14.00 -4.00 1.02
CA ASP A 86 -14.47 -5.01 0.06
C ASP A 86 -15.72 -4.53 -0.71
N ARG A 87 -16.70 -3.94 -0.03
CA ARG A 87 -17.85 -3.33 -0.71
C ARG A 87 -17.45 -2.10 -1.51
N ALA A 88 -16.55 -1.28 -0.99
CA ALA A 88 -16.02 -0.12 -1.70
C ALA A 88 -15.37 -0.54 -3.02
N ALA A 89 -14.45 -1.50 -3.02
CA ALA A 89 -13.77 -2.00 -4.22
C ALA A 89 -14.76 -2.57 -5.26
N ARG A 90 -15.82 -3.27 -4.82
CA ARG A 90 -16.87 -3.78 -5.71
C ARG A 90 -17.66 -2.66 -6.39
N ASP A 91 -18.06 -1.65 -5.64
CA ASP A 91 -18.83 -0.53 -6.17
C ASP A 91 -17.98 0.33 -7.12
N TYR A 92 -16.70 0.60 -6.79
CA TYR A 92 -15.77 1.25 -7.72
C TYR A 92 -15.59 0.42 -9.00
N THR A 93 -15.53 -0.91 -8.89
CA THR A 93 -15.44 -1.80 -10.06
C THR A 93 -16.69 -1.69 -10.94
N THR A 94 -17.87 -1.65 -10.33
CA THR A 94 -19.12 -1.45 -11.05
C THR A 94 -19.14 -0.11 -11.76
N ALA A 95 -18.76 0.97 -11.07
CA ALA A 95 -18.70 2.32 -11.63
C ALA A 95 -17.73 2.39 -12.82
N LEU A 96 -16.52 1.84 -12.68
CA LEU A 96 -15.52 1.78 -13.74
C LEU A 96 -15.96 0.94 -14.94
N GLY A 97 -16.82 -0.06 -14.71
CA GLY A 97 -17.47 -0.82 -15.79
C GLY A 97 -18.36 0.04 -16.70
N PHE A 98 -18.96 1.10 -16.16
CA PHE A 98 -19.76 2.06 -16.95
C PHE A 98 -18.92 3.10 -17.66
N VAL A 99 -17.87 3.61 -17.02
CA VAL A 99 -17.12 4.78 -17.52
C VAL A 99 -15.80 4.43 -18.20
N GLY A 100 -15.31 3.21 -18.04
CA GLY A 100 -14.06 2.74 -18.65
C GLY A 100 -12.84 3.55 -18.18
N HIS A 101 -11.99 3.94 -19.15
CA HIS A 101 -10.77 4.71 -18.92
C HIS A 101 -10.95 6.19 -19.24
N ASP A 102 -12.11 6.76 -18.96
CA ASP A 102 -12.33 8.20 -19.11
C ASP A 102 -11.54 8.97 -18.05
N ALA A 103 -10.69 9.91 -18.48
CA ALA A 103 -9.80 10.68 -17.59
C ALA A 103 -10.55 11.46 -16.50
N ARG A 104 -11.82 11.79 -16.72
CA ARG A 104 -12.69 12.44 -15.72
C ARG A 104 -12.88 11.56 -14.47
N TYR A 105 -12.74 10.25 -14.60
CA TYR A 105 -12.92 9.27 -13.53
C TYR A 105 -11.60 8.64 -13.07
N ALA A 106 -10.47 9.25 -13.41
CA ALA A 106 -9.15 8.76 -12.99
C ALA A 106 -9.09 8.53 -11.47
N ASP A 107 -9.67 9.43 -10.67
CA ASP A 107 -9.68 9.32 -9.21
C ASP A 107 -10.42 8.08 -8.69
N VAL A 108 -11.31 7.47 -9.47
CA VAL A 108 -11.97 6.21 -9.10
C VAL A 108 -10.97 5.04 -9.11
N PHE A 109 -10.01 5.05 -10.04
CA PHE A 109 -8.90 4.10 -10.01
C PHE A 109 -8.03 4.32 -8.77
N GLN A 110 -7.71 5.58 -8.43
CA GLN A 110 -6.97 5.91 -7.21
C GLN A 110 -7.67 5.36 -5.97
N MET A 111 -8.96 5.62 -5.81
CA MET A 111 -9.76 5.16 -4.67
C MET A 111 -9.87 3.63 -4.62
N ARG A 112 -10.11 2.96 -5.77
CA ARG A 112 -10.16 1.49 -5.81
C ARG A 112 -8.79 0.88 -5.49
N GLY A 113 -7.71 1.49 -5.96
CA GLY A 113 -6.34 1.10 -5.62
C GLY A 113 -6.09 1.14 -4.12
N CYS A 114 -6.52 2.20 -3.43
CA CYS A 114 -6.43 2.28 -1.97
C CYS A 114 -7.27 1.20 -1.27
N ALA A 115 -8.51 0.95 -1.72
CA ALA A 115 -9.34 -0.12 -1.18
C ALA A 115 -8.69 -1.51 -1.39
N ASN A 116 -8.16 -1.78 -2.59
CA ASN A 116 -7.41 -3.00 -2.90
C ASN A 116 -6.17 -3.16 -2.02
N PHE A 117 -5.39 -2.09 -1.81
CA PHE A 117 -4.23 -2.10 -0.91
C PHE A 117 -4.65 -2.47 0.52
N LYS A 118 -5.68 -1.82 1.06
CA LYS A 118 -6.22 -2.11 2.39
C LYS A 118 -6.71 -3.55 2.53
N LEU A 119 -7.18 -4.18 1.46
CA LEU A 119 -7.54 -5.60 1.40
C LEU A 119 -6.33 -6.55 1.27
N GLY A 120 -5.12 -6.03 1.08
CA GLY A 120 -3.91 -6.82 0.80
C GLY A 120 -3.80 -7.29 -0.66
N ASN A 121 -4.71 -6.86 -1.53
CA ASN A 121 -4.64 -7.11 -2.98
C ASN A 121 -3.70 -6.11 -3.65
N LEU A 122 -2.39 -6.29 -3.41
CA LEU A 122 -1.37 -5.36 -3.89
C LEU A 122 -1.27 -5.30 -5.42
N GLN A 123 -1.44 -6.44 -6.12
CA GLN A 123 -1.44 -6.46 -7.59
C GLN A 123 -2.60 -5.64 -8.15
N GLY A 124 -3.79 -5.76 -7.54
CA GLY A 124 -4.96 -4.97 -7.89
C GLY A 124 -4.73 -3.48 -7.64
N ALA A 125 -4.11 -3.12 -6.51
CA ALA A 125 -3.77 -1.76 -6.18
C ALA A 125 -2.79 -1.14 -7.19
N VAL A 126 -1.70 -1.84 -7.52
CA VAL A 126 -0.71 -1.39 -8.52
C VAL A 126 -1.38 -1.22 -9.90
N SER A 127 -2.19 -2.19 -10.33
CA SER A 127 -2.91 -2.08 -11.62
C SER A 127 -3.80 -0.84 -11.68
N ASP A 128 -4.50 -0.54 -10.60
CA ASP A 128 -5.37 0.65 -10.51
C ASP A 128 -4.55 1.94 -10.54
N TRP A 129 -3.46 2.01 -9.78
CA TRP A 129 -2.61 3.21 -9.72
C TRP A 129 -1.83 3.45 -11.02
N VAL A 130 -1.42 2.40 -11.75
CA VAL A 130 -0.89 2.54 -13.11
C VAL A 130 -1.95 3.14 -14.05
N ASN A 131 -3.22 2.72 -13.95
CA ASN A 131 -4.31 3.32 -14.73
C ASN A 131 -4.55 4.79 -14.33
N PHE A 132 -4.50 5.10 -13.04
CA PHE A 132 -4.60 6.47 -12.53
C PHE A 132 -3.49 7.36 -13.10
N ILE A 133 -2.23 6.94 -12.98
CA ILE A 133 -1.04 7.65 -13.47
C ILE A 133 -1.13 7.84 -14.98
N ARG A 134 -1.52 6.81 -15.74
CA ARG A 134 -1.69 6.93 -17.20
C ARG A 134 -2.72 7.99 -17.58
N LEU A 135 -3.78 8.16 -16.80
CA LEU A 135 -4.81 9.16 -17.03
C LEU A 135 -4.44 10.55 -16.48
N LYS A 136 -3.53 10.62 -15.51
CA LYS A 136 -3.00 11.81 -14.85
C LYS A 136 -1.47 11.75 -14.73
N PRO A 137 -0.71 11.89 -15.82
CA PRO A 137 0.75 11.75 -15.82
C PRO A 137 1.47 12.75 -14.91
N ASP A 138 0.87 13.92 -14.68
CA ASP A 138 1.36 14.95 -13.77
C ASP A 138 1.40 14.48 -12.31
N LYS A 139 0.73 13.38 -11.96
CA LYS A 139 0.69 12.81 -10.63
C LYS A 139 1.69 11.67 -10.40
N GLU A 140 2.42 11.25 -11.43
CA GLU A 140 3.29 10.07 -11.35
C GLU A 140 4.43 10.26 -10.31
N ALA A 141 5.14 11.39 -10.36
CA ALA A 141 6.23 11.64 -9.43
C ALA A 141 5.74 11.78 -7.97
N ASP A 142 4.53 12.30 -7.75
CA ASP A 142 3.95 12.50 -6.42
C ASP A 142 3.24 11.25 -5.86
N HIS A 143 3.17 10.16 -6.63
CA HIS A 143 2.38 8.98 -6.26
C HIS A 143 3.17 7.98 -5.41
N TRP A 144 3.39 8.29 -4.13
CA TRP A 144 4.17 7.45 -3.20
C TRP A 144 3.54 6.07 -2.90
N GLN A 145 2.21 5.94 -2.99
CA GLN A 145 1.52 4.68 -2.64
C GLN A 145 1.96 3.52 -3.52
N ILE A 146 2.20 3.77 -4.81
CA ILE A 146 2.64 2.72 -5.74
C ILE A 146 4.05 2.24 -5.42
N CYS A 147 4.92 3.15 -4.91
CA CYS A 147 6.29 2.82 -4.50
C CYS A 147 6.26 1.76 -3.37
N VAL A 148 5.45 2.01 -2.34
CA VAL A 148 5.27 1.10 -1.20
C VAL A 148 4.68 -0.24 -1.66
N ALA A 149 3.69 -0.22 -2.54
CA ALA A 149 3.09 -1.46 -3.05
C ALA A 149 4.09 -2.30 -3.86
N TYR A 150 4.93 -1.69 -4.70
CA TYR A 150 6.00 -2.39 -5.39
C TYR A 150 7.00 -3.03 -4.41
N ALA A 151 7.42 -2.28 -3.38
CA ALA A 151 8.34 -2.79 -2.36
C ALA A 151 7.74 -4.00 -1.61
N LEU A 152 6.46 -3.93 -1.23
CA LEU A 152 5.75 -5.01 -0.56
C LEU A 152 5.52 -6.24 -1.45
N LEU A 153 5.42 -6.06 -2.77
CA LEU A 153 5.38 -7.14 -3.75
C LEU A 153 6.75 -7.76 -4.03
N GLY A 154 7.85 -7.18 -3.53
CA GLY A 154 9.20 -7.60 -3.84
C GLY A 154 9.71 -7.13 -5.21
N SER A 155 8.98 -6.25 -5.89
CA SER A 155 9.41 -5.57 -7.13
C SER A 155 10.36 -4.42 -6.78
N TYR A 156 11.51 -4.77 -6.16
CA TYR A 156 12.39 -3.78 -5.55
C TYR A 156 13.01 -2.80 -6.55
N GLU A 157 13.26 -3.23 -7.78
CA GLU A 157 13.81 -2.36 -8.82
C GLU A 157 12.78 -1.29 -9.24
N ASP A 158 11.51 -1.67 -9.47
CA ASP A 158 10.44 -0.73 -9.81
C ASP A 158 10.17 0.23 -8.64
N ALA A 159 10.15 -0.32 -7.41
CA ALA A 159 9.99 0.49 -6.20
C ALA A 159 11.11 1.51 -6.06
N ARG A 160 12.40 1.10 -6.23
CA ARG A 160 13.56 1.97 -6.15
C ARG A 160 13.47 3.14 -7.13
N LYS A 161 13.25 2.84 -8.41
CA LYS A 161 13.12 3.87 -9.46
C LYS A 161 12.00 4.87 -9.14
N GLN A 162 10.87 4.37 -8.67
CA GLN A 162 9.73 5.21 -8.36
C GLN A 162 9.96 6.04 -7.08
N PHE A 163 10.68 5.53 -6.06
CA PHE A 163 11.10 6.31 -4.89
C PHE A 163 12.11 7.39 -5.27
N GLU A 164 13.09 7.09 -6.12
CA GLU A 164 14.04 8.06 -6.65
C GLU A 164 13.33 9.19 -7.39
N TRP A 165 12.28 8.86 -8.15
CA TRP A 165 11.48 9.87 -8.83
C TRP A 165 10.62 10.68 -7.86
N HIS A 166 9.95 10.02 -6.91
CA HIS A 166 9.17 10.72 -5.88
C HIS A 166 10.04 11.71 -5.08
N TRP A 167 11.27 11.33 -4.74
CA TRP A 167 12.22 12.19 -4.05
C TRP A 167 12.51 13.49 -4.80
N THR A 168 12.48 13.52 -6.13
CA THR A 168 12.72 14.74 -6.93
C THR A 168 11.67 15.83 -6.69
N VAL A 169 10.48 15.47 -6.23
CA VAL A 169 9.36 16.40 -5.96
C VAL A 169 9.04 16.51 -4.47
N ASN A 170 9.60 15.64 -3.63
CA ASN A 170 9.37 15.58 -2.19
C ASN A 170 10.66 15.18 -1.43
N ALA A 171 11.68 16.02 -1.54
CA ALA A 171 13.03 15.75 -1.03
C ALA A 171 13.15 15.76 0.50
N GLU A 172 12.12 16.23 1.22
CA GLU A 172 12.09 16.30 2.69
C GLU A 172 11.45 15.05 3.32
N ASP A 173 10.92 14.12 2.52
CA ASP A 173 10.25 12.92 3.02
C ASP A 173 11.26 11.83 3.40
N MET A 174 11.56 11.72 4.70
CA MET A 174 12.50 10.73 5.23
C MET A 174 11.99 9.29 5.10
N GLU A 175 10.68 9.08 5.04
CA GLU A 175 10.09 7.74 4.86
C GLU A 175 10.48 7.14 3.50
N VAL A 176 10.62 7.98 2.48
CA VAL A 176 11.14 7.59 1.15
C VAL A 176 12.53 6.99 1.26
N ALA A 177 13.43 7.62 2.04
CA ALA A 177 14.80 7.13 2.22
C ALA A 177 14.84 5.73 2.86
N PHE A 178 13.97 5.45 3.85
CA PHE A 178 13.91 4.16 4.51
C PHE A 178 13.39 3.04 3.58
N TRP A 179 12.34 3.34 2.82
CA TRP A 179 11.83 2.38 1.84
C TRP A 179 12.78 2.15 0.68
N HIS A 180 13.43 3.21 0.18
CA HIS A 180 14.47 3.10 -0.83
C HIS A 180 15.64 2.23 -0.33
N TYR A 181 16.10 2.46 0.91
CA TYR A 181 17.13 1.64 1.55
C TYR A 181 16.75 0.16 1.57
N LEU A 182 15.51 -0.18 1.95
CA LEU A 182 15.03 -1.56 1.89
C LEU A 182 15.19 -2.13 0.49
N CYS A 183 14.78 -1.40 -0.55
CA CYS A 183 14.85 -1.86 -1.93
C CYS A 183 16.28 -2.14 -2.36
N VAL A 184 17.21 -1.19 -2.12
CA VAL A 184 18.62 -1.36 -2.46
C VAL A 184 19.25 -2.50 -1.65
N ALA A 185 18.97 -2.59 -0.35
CA ALA A 185 19.49 -3.66 0.50
C ALA A 185 19.06 -5.05 0.03
N ARG A 186 17.84 -5.18 -0.48
CA ARG A 186 17.30 -6.44 -0.99
C ARG A 186 17.87 -6.83 -2.36
N MET A 187 18.32 -5.86 -3.14
CA MET A 187 18.93 -6.08 -4.47
C MET A 187 20.44 -6.25 -4.37
N ASP A 188 21.10 -5.33 -3.69
CA ASP A 188 22.56 -5.12 -3.80
C ASP A 188 23.28 -5.27 -2.44
N GLY A 189 22.53 -5.50 -1.34
CA GLY A 189 23.08 -5.68 0.00
C GLY A 189 23.16 -4.41 0.84
N LEU A 190 23.43 -4.58 2.15
CA LEU A 190 23.37 -3.51 3.14
C LEU A 190 24.43 -2.42 2.94
N GLU A 191 25.62 -2.77 2.45
CA GLU A 191 26.69 -1.81 2.20
C GLU A 191 26.27 -0.85 1.08
N SER A 192 25.81 -1.41 -0.04
CA SER A 192 25.29 -0.61 -1.15
C SER A 192 24.09 0.27 -0.72
N ALA A 193 23.21 -0.24 0.14
CA ALA A 193 22.09 0.53 0.63
C ALA A 193 22.52 1.74 1.48
N ARG A 194 23.61 1.63 2.26
CA ARG A 194 24.17 2.75 3.01
C ARG A 194 24.83 3.78 2.11
N GLU A 195 25.61 3.32 1.13
CA GLU A 195 26.27 4.20 0.17
C GLU A 195 25.30 4.97 -0.72
N ASN A 196 24.14 4.40 -0.98
CA ASN A 196 23.08 4.97 -1.83
C ASN A 196 21.86 5.46 -1.02
N LEU A 197 22.00 5.68 0.29
CA LEU A 197 20.92 6.22 1.08
C LEU A 197 20.56 7.63 0.57
N ILE A 198 19.30 7.83 0.22
CA ILE A 198 18.79 9.12 -0.25
C ILE A 198 19.03 10.19 0.83
N GLU A 199 19.64 11.31 0.43
CA GLU A 199 19.86 12.44 1.33
C GLU A 199 18.56 13.17 1.58
N VAL A 200 18.20 13.30 2.87
CA VAL A 200 17.01 14.03 3.33
C VAL A 200 17.44 15.05 4.35
N ALA A 201 16.90 16.25 4.25
CA ALA A 201 17.15 17.36 5.18
C ALA A 201 15.82 17.92 5.70
N GLY A 202 15.85 18.45 6.95
CA GLY A 202 14.73 19.21 7.49
C GLY A 202 13.66 18.40 8.24
N GLU A 203 13.77 17.09 8.33
CA GLU A 203 12.85 16.27 9.14
C GLU A 203 13.25 16.36 10.63
N GLU A 204 12.34 16.88 11.46
CA GLU A 204 12.56 17.11 12.90
C GLU A 204 11.65 16.22 13.78
N ARG A 205 10.73 15.44 13.21
CA ARG A 205 9.84 14.57 13.99
C ARG A 205 10.64 13.44 14.65
N VAL A 206 10.70 13.43 15.97
CA VAL A 206 11.34 12.36 16.73
C VAL A 206 10.53 11.06 16.56
N PRO A 207 11.17 9.89 16.32
CA PRO A 207 12.60 9.58 16.26
C PRO A 207 13.17 9.51 14.83
N MET A 208 12.61 10.23 13.86
CA MET A 208 13.00 10.11 12.46
C MET A 208 14.48 10.46 12.20
N PRO A 209 15.06 11.53 12.80
CA PRO A 209 16.47 11.83 12.64
C PRO A 209 17.39 10.69 13.13
N GLU A 210 17.11 10.10 14.29
CA GLU A 210 17.89 9.00 14.86
C GLU A 210 17.75 7.72 14.03
N LEU A 211 16.55 7.46 13.53
CA LEU A 211 16.34 6.37 12.57
C LEU A 211 17.20 6.58 11.32
N TYR A 212 17.25 7.79 10.79
CA TYR A 212 18.09 8.09 9.62
C TYR A 212 19.57 7.86 9.89
N GLN A 213 20.09 8.28 11.05
CA GLN A 213 21.46 7.99 11.47
C GLN A 213 21.72 6.49 11.61
N LEU A 214 20.73 5.72 12.09
CA LEU A 214 20.82 4.26 12.16
C LEU A 214 20.94 3.64 10.76
N PHE A 215 20.15 4.08 9.80
CA PHE A 215 20.21 3.58 8.42
C PHE A 215 21.54 3.93 7.76
N LYS A 216 22.14 5.08 8.08
CA LYS A 216 23.52 5.43 7.69
C LYS A 216 24.58 4.56 8.38
N GLY A 217 24.25 3.96 9.52
CA GLY A 217 25.20 3.22 10.36
C GLY A 217 25.98 4.10 11.33
N GLU A 218 25.49 5.30 11.64
CA GLU A 218 26.13 6.32 12.49
C GLU A 218 25.64 6.29 13.94
N CYS A 219 24.56 5.57 14.24
CA CYS A 219 24.08 5.33 15.60
C CYS A 219 23.57 3.90 15.79
N SER A 220 23.14 3.55 17.00
CA SER A 220 22.60 2.25 17.38
C SER A 220 21.08 2.28 17.54
N GLU A 221 20.44 1.07 17.60
CA GLU A 221 19.02 0.95 17.92
C GLU A 221 18.68 1.49 19.32
N ALA A 222 19.63 1.45 20.25
CA ALA A 222 19.46 2.00 21.59
C ALA A 222 19.32 3.53 21.55
N ASP A 223 20.04 4.21 20.65
CA ASP A 223 19.94 5.67 20.50
C ASP A 223 18.57 6.07 19.97
N VAL A 224 17.98 5.30 19.07
CA VAL A 224 16.59 5.51 18.60
C VAL A 224 15.60 5.42 19.77
N TRP A 225 15.76 4.43 20.66
CA TRP A 225 14.88 4.28 21.83
C TRP A 225 15.11 5.37 22.90
N LEU A 226 16.33 5.86 23.05
CA LEU A 226 16.61 7.01 23.92
C LEU A 226 15.89 8.26 23.40
N ALA A 227 15.92 8.51 22.11
CA ALA A 227 15.21 9.64 21.49
C ALA A 227 13.67 9.55 21.66
N VAL A 228 13.09 8.36 21.66
CA VAL A 228 11.64 8.18 21.91
C VAL A 228 11.23 8.81 23.25
N GLU A 229 12.06 8.70 24.27
CA GLU A 229 11.80 9.20 25.63
C GLU A 229 12.32 10.63 25.85
N GLU A 230 13.12 11.17 24.94
CA GLU A 230 13.75 12.48 25.11
C GLU A 230 12.71 13.61 25.20
N GLY A 231 12.94 14.55 26.15
CA GLY A 231 12.08 15.72 26.34
C GLY A 231 10.78 15.43 27.08
N ASP A 232 10.62 14.25 27.71
CA ASP A 232 9.42 13.83 28.46
C ASP A 232 8.11 14.03 27.66
N PRO A 233 7.96 13.34 26.51
CA PRO A 233 6.81 13.51 25.64
C PRO A 233 5.50 13.12 26.36
N ASP A 234 4.43 13.82 26.05
CA ASP A 234 3.11 13.40 26.51
C ASP A 234 2.72 12.01 25.93
N LYS A 235 1.60 11.47 26.42
CA LYS A 235 1.17 10.11 26.02
C LYS A 235 0.97 9.96 24.52
N ASP A 236 0.37 10.95 23.87
CA ASP A 236 0.02 10.86 22.45
C ASP A 236 1.28 10.99 21.59
N GLU A 237 2.18 11.90 21.95
CA GLU A 237 3.47 12.05 21.29
C GLU A 237 4.36 10.83 21.49
N ARG A 238 4.45 10.27 22.72
CA ARG A 238 5.17 9.03 22.99
C ARG A 238 4.63 7.87 22.13
N THR A 239 3.32 7.71 22.08
CA THR A 239 2.67 6.67 21.27
C THR A 239 3.02 6.80 19.79
N ARG A 240 3.06 8.03 19.27
CA ARG A 240 3.47 8.31 17.90
C ARG A 240 4.94 7.94 17.66
N ARG A 241 5.83 8.35 18.57
CA ARG A 241 7.27 8.03 18.49
C ARG A 241 7.53 6.53 18.56
N GLU A 242 6.86 5.83 19.47
CA GLU A 242 6.94 4.37 19.59
C GLU A 242 6.45 3.65 18.32
N PHE A 243 5.39 4.15 17.68
CA PHE A 243 4.93 3.60 16.41
C PHE A 243 6.01 3.68 15.35
N PHE A 244 6.57 4.86 15.10
CA PHE A 244 7.59 5.06 14.08
C PHE A 244 8.89 4.32 14.40
N ALA A 245 9.33 4.31 15.66
CA ALA A 245 10.49 3.53 16.08
C ALA A 245 10.30 2.04 15.78
N ASN A 246 9.20 1.43 16.23
CA ASN A 246 8.93 0.02 15.97
C ASN A 246 8.82 -0.27 14.47
N TYR A 247 8.13 0.58 13.71
CA TYR A 247 7.89 0.35 12.29
C TYR A 247 9.18 0.38 11.48
N TYR A 248 9.98 1.45 11.63
CA TYR A 248 11.21 1.61 10.83
C TYR A 248 12.38 0.78 11.34
N LEU A 249 12.46 0.47 12.63
CA LEU A 249 13.37 -0.57 13.12
C LEU A 249 13.00 -1.94 12.52
N GLY A 250 11.72 -2.25 12.40
CA GLY A 250 11.23 -3.44 11.71
C GLY A 250 11.67 -3.47 10.24
N LEU A 251 11.53 -2.35 9.52
CA LEU A 251 11.98 -2.21 8.14
C LEU A 251 13.51 -2.40 8.00
N TYR A 252 14.27 -1.82 8.94
CA TYR A 252 15.72 -2.02 9.03
C TYR A 252 16.11 -3.48 9.25
N LYS A 253 15.39 -4.20 10.14
CA LYS A 253 15.58 -5.64 10.33
C LYS A 253 15.25 -6.45 9.08
N GLN A 254 14.18 -6.09 8.38
CA GLN A 254 13.82 -6.73 7.12
C GLN A 254 14.89 -6.53 6.05
N ALA A 255 15.42 -5.32 5.92
CA ALA A 255 16.54 -5.03 5.01
C ALA A 255 17.75 -5.91 5.31
N ALA A 256 18.05 -6.14 6.61
CA ALA A 256 19.10 -7.03 7.07
C ALA A 256 18.77 -8.54 6.98
N GLY A 257 17.62 -8.92 6.42
CA GLY A 257 17.18 -10.32 6.30
C GLY A 257 16.74 -10.96 7.61
N LYS A 258 16.60 -10.19 8.70
CA LYS A 258 16.18 -10.66 10.03
C LYS A 258 14.64 -10.63 10.13
N LEU A 259 13.97 -11.49 9.35
CA LEU A 259 12.53 -11.40 9.13
C LEU A 259 11.70 -11.67 10.40
N ASP A 260 12.13 -12.56 11.29
CA ASP A 260 11.40 -12.81 12.56
C ASP A 260 11.41 -11.57 13.48
N LEU A 261 12.54 -10.86 13.56
CA LEU A 261 12.64 -9.59 14.30
C LEU A 261 11.85 -8.47 13.63
N ALA A 262 11.81 -8.46 12.30
CA ALA A 262 11.00 -7.51 11.55
C ALA A 262 9.50 -7.71 11.82
N ASP A 263 9.00 -8.97 11.81
CA ASP A 263 7.59 -9.29 12.12
C ASP A 263 7.24 -8.90 13.56
N GLU A 264 8.14 -9.12 14.52
CA GLU A 264 7.93 -8.71 15.93
C GLU A 264 7.75 -7.19 16.03
N LEU A 265 8.67 -6.41 15.44
CA LEU A 265 8.66 -4.95 15.55
C LEU A 265 7.49 -4.32 14.76
N ILE A 266 7.26 -4.75 13.52
CA ILE A 266 6.13 -4.27 12.73
C ILE A 266 4.81 -4.68 13.38
N GLY A 267 4.76 -5.86 14.02
CA GLY A 267 3.63 -6.31 14.80
C GLY A 267 3.33 -5.38 15.99
N LYS A 268 4.35 -4.91 16.72
CA LYS A 268 4.19 -3.91 17.79
C LYS A 268 3.66 -2.58 17.26
N ALA A 269 4.20 -2.09 16.15
CA ALA A 269 3.69 -0.89 15.49
C ALA A 269 2.21 -1.06 15.10
N LEU A 270 1.82 -2.22 14.57
CA LEU A 270 0.44 -2.51 14.24
C LEU A 270 -0.50 -2.50 15.46
N GLU A 271 -0.07 -3.06 16.60
CA GLU A 271 -0.88 -3.01 17.83
C GLU A 271 -1.06 -1.56 18.32
N ILE A 272 -0.03 -0.73 18.24
CA ILE A 272 -0.12 0.70 18.53
C ILE A 272 -1.13 1.38 17.58
N ALA A 273 -1.06 1.09 16.28
CA ALA A 273 -1.98 1.68 15.29
C ALA A 273 -3.44 1.30 15.55
N LYS A 274 -3.74 0.05 15.92
CA LYS A 274 -5.09 -0.42 16.24
C LYS A 274 -5.73 0.29 17.43
N SER A 275 -4.93 0.73 18.40
CA SER A 275 -5.40 1.44 19.58
C SER A 275 -5.52 2.96 19.36
N ASN A 276 -5.15 3.46 18.19
CA ASN A 276 -5.11 4.89 17.86
C ASN A 276 -5.86 5.17 16.56
N GLU A 277 -7.05 5.77 16.68
CA GLU A 277 -7.87 6.20 15.53
C GLU A 277 -7.36 7.50 14.86
N GLY A 278 -6.25 8.07 15.36
CA GLY A 278 -5.68 9.34 14.92
C GLY A 278 -4.80 9.23 13.67
N TYR A 279 -3.68 9.95 13.68
CA TYR A 279 -2.73 10.07 12.56
C TYR A 279 -2.12 8.73 12.12
N ILE A 280 -1.88 7.80 13.05
CA ILE A 280 -1.29 6.49 12.79
C ILE A 280 -2.31 5.37 12.58
N GLY A 281 -3.58 5.59 12.89
CA GLY A 281 -4.65 4.60 12.73
C GLY A 281 -5.04 4.35 11.27
N ASP A 282 -6.02 3.47 11.05
CA ASP A 282 -6.56 3.21 9.73
C ASP A 282 -7.21 4.45 9.11
N SER A 283 -7.04 4.63 7.80
CA SER A 283 -7.56 5.79 7.09
C SER A 283 -8.99 5.59 6.61
N PRO A 284 -9.92 6.46 6.95
CA PRO A 284 -11.18 6.52 6.23
C PRO A 284 -11.01 7.17 4.86
N GLY A 285 -11.75 6.69 3.87
CA GLY A 285 -12.02 7.44 2.64
C GLY A 285 -10.89 7.57 1.63
N GLY A 286 -10.48 6.48 0.99
CA GLY A 286 -9.68 6.54 -0.25
C GLY A 286 -8.21 6.99 -0.10
N GLN A 287 -7.71 7.08 1.14
CA GLN A 287 -6.32 7.39 1.44
C GLN A 287 -5.68 6.25 2.22
N LEU A 288 -4.35 6.20 2.28
CA LEU A 288 -3.58 5.30 3.13
C LEU A 288 -2.95 6.08 4.27
N ARG A 289 -2.98 5.50 5.47
CA ARG A 289 -2.24 5.98 6.64
C ARG A 289 -1.16 4.97 7.03
N ALA A 290 -0.30 5.37 7.92
CA ALA A 290 0.78 4.53 8.43
C ALA A 290 0.28 3.20 9.02
N GLY A 291 -0.89 3.18 9.68
CA GLY A 291 -1.53 1.96 10.19
C GLY A 291 -1.97 0.99 9.09
N ASP A 292 -2.53 1.47 7.98
CA ASP A 292 -2.87 0.64 6.82
C ASP A 292 -1.62 -0.01 6.23
N ILE A 293 -0.54 0.78 6.09
CA ILE A 293 0.73 0.29 5.56
C ILE A 293 1.31 -0.76 6.50
N ALA A 294 1.38 -0.49 7.80
CA ALA A 294 1.90 -1.44 8.80
C ALA A 294 1.12 -2.75 8.81
N ARG A 295 -0.21 -2.70 8.67
CA ARG A 295 -1.07 -3.87 8.64
C ARG A 295 -0.82 -4.72 7.38
N VAL A 296 -0.80 -4.10 6.21
CA VAL A 296 -0.56 -4.82 4.95
C VAL A 296 0.88 -5.34 4.90
N HIS A 297 1.85 -4.55 5.39
CA HIS A 297 3.25 -4.97 5.49
C HIS A 297 3.41 -6.19 6.40
N SER A 298 2.82 -6.18 7.60
CA SER A 298 2.83 -7.35 8.50
C SER A 298 2.24 -8.60 7.83
N GLN A 299 1.16 -8.45 7.05
CA GLN A 299 0.58 -9.58 6.31
C GLN A 299 1.56 -10.13 5.26
N GLN A 300 2.18 -9.26 4.45
CA GLN A 300 3.16 -9.68 3.43
C GLN A 300 4.41 -10.31 4.04
N LEU A 301 4.89 -9.75 5.14
CA LEU A 301 6.06 -10.29 5.85
C LEU A 301 5.81 -11.70 6.40
N ARG A 302 4.62 -11.94 6.96
CA ARG A 302 4.21 -13.28 7.42
C ARG A 302 4.10 -14.30 6.30
N LEU A 303 3.65 -13.89 5.12
CA LEU A 303 3.67 -14.74 3.92
C LEU A 303 5.10 -15.09 3.53
N GLN A 304 6.02 -14.11 3.49
CA GLN A 304 7.45 -14.35 3.23
C GLN A 304 8.08 -15.30 4.25
N LEU A 305 7.77 -15.12 5.54
CA LEU A 305 8.24 -16.03 6.60
C LEU A 305 7.69 -17.44 6.45
N ALA A 306 6.43 -17.59 6.09
CA ALA A 306 5.82 -18.89 5.85
C ALA A 306 6.49 -19.62 4.69
N ASP A 307 6.74 -18.93 3.58
CA ASP A 307 7.43 -19.46 2.41
C ASP A 307 8.87 -19.85 2.74
N GLN A 308 9.60 -19.00 3.49
CA GLN A 308 10.95 -19.30 3.93
C GLN A 308 10.99 -20.55 4.83
N ARG A 309 10.07 -20.68 5.79
CA ARG A 309 9.98 -21.86 6.68
C ARG A 309 9.63 -23.11 5.88
N ALA A 310 8.70 -23.03 4.95
CA ALA A 310 8.34 -24.14 4.08
C ALA A 310 9.53 -24.60 3.22
N TRP A 311 10.29 -23.64 2.68
CA TRP A 311 11.50 -23.93 1.92
C TRP A 311 12.58 -24.63 2.77
N ILE A 312 12.83 -24.12 4.00
CA ILE A 312 13.79 -24.73 4.94
C ILE A 312 13.35 -26.16 5.28
N GLU A 313 12.08 -26.40 5.56
CA GLU A 313 11.54 -27.72 5.88
C GLU A 313 11.71 -28.69 4.71
N ALA A 314 11.47 -28.23 3.48
CA ALA A 314 11.66 -29.03 2.28
C ALA A 314 13.13 -29.41 2.02
N GLN A 315 14.10 -28.67 2.56
CA GLN A 315 15.55 -28.96 2.46
C GLN A 315 16.05 -29.94 3.53
N LYS A 316 15.26 -30.20 4.58
CA LYS A 316 15.67 -31.17 5.60
C LYS A 316 15.81 -32.57 4.99
N PRO A 317 16.93 -33.28 5.27
CA PRO A 317 17.09 -34.64 4.77
C PRO A 317 15.95 -35.50 5.32
N ARG A 318 15.22 -36.18 4.44
CA ARG A 318 14.23 -37.19 4.86
C ARG A 318 14.96 -38.23 5.70
N SER A 319 14.56 -38.40 6.93
CA SER A 319 15.18 -39.38 7.82
C SER A 319 14.95 -40.77 7.21
N HIS A 320 16.02 -41.53 6.99
CA HIS A 320 15.98 -42.91 6.48
C HIS A 320 15.12 -43.87 7.34
N LEU A 321 14.64 -43.41 8.48
CA LEU A 321 13.72 -44.19 9.34
C LEU A 321 12.31 -44.29 8.73
N GLY A 322 11.86 -43.27 7.98
CA GLY A 322 10.57 -43.30 7.28
C GLY A 322 10.58 -44.18 6.06
N GLU A 323 11.70 -44.29 5.35
CA GLU A 323 11.82 -45.19 4.19
C GLU A 323 11.83 -46.69 4.61
N LYS A 324 12.46 -47.02 5.74
CA LYS A 324 12.45 -48.41 6.27
C LYS A 324 11.08 -48.88 6.77
N LEU A 325 10.21 -47.93 7.19
CA LEU A 325 8.83 -48.27 7.57
C LEU A 325 7.89 -48.36 6.36
N ALA A 326 8.17 -47.64 5.28
CA ALA A 326 7.45 -47.73 4.03
C ALA A 326 7.78 -49.03 3.29
N ASP A 327 9.03 -49.51 3.32
CA ASP A 327 9.46 -50.77 2.73
C ASP A 327 8.89 -51.99 3.45
N VAL A 328 8.63 -51.92 4.77
CA VAL A 328 7.98 -52.99 5.53
C VAL A 328 6.46 -53.05 5.27
N GLY A 329 5.84 -51.93 4.85
CA GLY A 329 4.43 -51.85 4.47
C GLY A 329 4.15 -52.23 2.99
N ALA A 330 5.16 -52.22 2.13
CA ALA A 330 5.02 -52.41 0.69
C ALA A 330 5.02 -53.92 0.25
N GLY A 331 5.10 -54.85 1.23
CA GLY A 331 5.02 -56.30 0.96
C GLY A 331 3.62 -56.83 0.64
N ILE A 332 2.57 -56.03 0.77
CA ILE A 332 1.18 -56.45 0.45
C ILE A 332 0.48 -55.30 -0.28
N GLY A 333 0.68 -55.20 -1.57
CA GLY A 333 -0.08 -54.22 -2.34
C GLY A 333 0.56 -53.76 -3.66
N LEU A 334 1.18 -54.70 -4.39
CA LEU A 334 1.60 -54.44 -5.77
C LEU A 334 0.45 -54.73 -6.72
N VAL A 335 -0.41 -53.77 -6.96
CA VAL A 335 -1.10 -53.59 -8.27
C VAL A 335 -1.70 -52.18 -8.33
N VAL A 336 -1.41 -51.50 -9.47
CA VAL A 336 -2.00 -50.24 -9.96
C VAL A 336 -1.40 -48.95 -9.36
N LEU A 337 -0.46 -48.32 -10.08
CA LEU A 337 -0.59 -47.05 -10.74
C LEU A 337 0.71 -46.69 -11.49
N ILE A 338 0.79 -47.15 -12.73
CA ILE A 338 1.66 -46.55 -13.74
C ILE A 338 1.00 -45.28 -14.22
N GLY A 339 1.70 -44.16 -14.12
CA GLY A 339 1.33 -42.99 -14.88
C GLY A 339 1.22 -41.71 -14.04
N PHE A 340 2.32 -41.03 -13.85
CA PHE A 340 2.49 -39.58 -14.07
C PHE A 340 3.92 -39.20 -13.68
N GLY A 341 4.81 -39.33 -14.66
CA GLY A 341 6.13 -38.70 -14.61
C GLY A 341 5.98 -37.18 -14.76
N ILE A 342 6.22 -36.44 -13.69
CA ILE A 342 6.51 -35.03 -13.82
C ILE A 342 7.95 -34.85 -13.41
N MET A 343 8.82 -34.57 -14.39
CA MET A 343 10.16 -34.08 -14.19
C MET A 343 10.06 -32.76 -13.38
N ALA A 344 10.56 -32.79 -12.15
CA ALA A 344 10.83 -31.59 -11.39
C ALA A 344 11.98 -30.82 -12.05
N GLN A 345 11.68 -29.96 -13.00
CA GLN A 345 12.62 -28.91 -13.41
C GLN A 345 12.88 -28.01 -12.20
N ARG A 346 14.17 -27.83 -11.89
CA ARG A 346 14.65 -26.84 -10.92
C ARG A 346 14.12 -25.46 -11.34
N LYS A 347 13.02 -25.01 -10.78
CA LYS A 347 12.58 -23.62 -10.89
C LYS A 347 13.33 -22.82 -9.83
N LYS A 348 14.04 -21.77 -10.26
CA LYS A 348 14.38 -20.61 -9.42
C LYS A 348 13.13 -20.15 -8.67
N PRO A 349 13.24 -19.55 -7.47
CA PRO A 349 12.10 -18.96 -6.80
C PRO A 349 11.37 -18.03 -7.78
N PRO A 350 10.04 -17.96 -7.72
CA PRO A 350 9.26 -17.16 -8.64
C PRO A 350 9.69 -15.70 -8.50
N GLN A 351 10.33 -15.19 -9.53
CA GLN A 351 10.40 -13.75 -9.73
C GLN A 351 8.96 -13.33 -10.01
N GLY A 352 8.50 -12.28 -9.33
CA GLY A 352 7.14 -11.78 -9.41
C GLY A 352 6.72 -11.48 -10.86
N PRO A 353 5.41 -11.36 -11.10
CA PRO A 353 4.86 -11.29 -12.45
C PRO A 353 5.38 -10.08 -13.20
N VAL A 354 5.92 -10.33 -14.37
CA VAL A 354 6.31 -9.36 -15.39
C VAL A 354 5.05 -8.63 -15.88
N ALA A 355 4.78 -7.48 -15.32
CA ALA A 355 3.75 -6.55 -15.81
C ALA A 355 4.30 -5.17 -16.20
N ALA A 356 5.59 -4.91 -15.94
CA ALA A 356 6.20 -3.59 -16.17
C ALA A 356 6.87 -3.42 -17.55
N SER A 357 7.13 -4.50 -18.31
CA SER A 357 7.93 -4.42 -19.55
C SER A 357 7.29 -3.68 -20.73
N LYS A 358 6.02 -3.23 -20.62
CA LYS A 358 5.39 -2.42 -21.67
C LYS A 358 5.51 -0.92 -21.45
N LEU A 359 5.85 -0.48 -20.25
CA LEU A 359 6.05 0.95 -19.96
C LEU A 359 7.45 1.43 -20.35
N ASP A 360 8.43 0.53 -20.37
CA ASP A 360 9.82 0.90 -20.71
C ASP A 360 10.01 1.16 -22.21
N ASP A 361 9.26 0.50 -23.10
CA ASP A 361 9.36 0.73 -24.55
C ASP A 361 8.76 2.08 -24.99
N GLU A 362 7.73 2.58 -24.28
CA GLU A 362 7.16 3.92 -24.55
C GLU A 362 7.99 5.05 -23.88
N ARG A 363 8.83 4.74 -22.86
CA ARG A 363 9.69 5.72 -22.19
C ARG A 363 10.94 6.08 -22.98
N ALA A 364 11.43 5.21 -23.84
CA ALA A 364 12.64 5.43 -24.63
C ALA A 364 12.48 6.58 -25.66
N GLU A 365 11.26 6.95 -26.01
CA GLU A 365 10.97 8.02 -26.98
C GLU A 365 10.66 9.40 -26.34
N ALA A 366 10.57 9.49 -25.00
CA ALA A 366 10.08 10.72 -24.34
C ALA A 366 11.12 11.47 -23.48
N VAL A 367 12.42 11.13 -23.54
CA VAL A 367 13.45 11.89 -22.82
C VAL A 367 14.01 12.98 -23.72
N PRO A 368 13.73 14.26 -23.50
CA PRO A 368 14.47 15.34 -24.17
C PRO A 368 15.88 15.38 -23.57
N GLU A 369 16.85 15.31 -24.44
CA GLU A 369 18.28 15.49 -24.23
C GLU A 369 18.58 16.81 -23.49
N LEU A 370 18.74 16.75 -22.17
CA LEU A 370 19.28 17.83 -21.35
C LEU A 370 20.78 17.56 -21.08
N ALA A 371 21.55 17.59 -22.17
CA ALA A 371 23.00 17.64 -22.07
C ALA A 371 23.51 18.89 -22.80
N GLY A 372 24.11 19.79 -22.04
CA GLY A 372 25.12 20.70 -22.57
C GLY A 372 24.69 22.12 -22.85
N LYS A 373 24.89 23.00 -21.87
CA LYS A 373 25.55 24.30 -22.10
C LYS A 373 26.20 24.78 -20.80
N SER A 374 27.42 24.36 -20.59
CA SER A 374 28.44 25.08 -19.82
C SER A 374 29.29 25.85 -20.82
N SER A 375 29.62 27.08 -20.46
CA SER A 375 30.63 28.01 -20.97
C SER A 375 30.12 29.19 -21.81
N THR A 376 30.00 30.30 -21.22
CA THR A 376 30.89 31.47 -21.15
C THR A 376 30.25 32.54 -20.28
#